data_e784025fa85acaf22b0ac9e09a18a834
#
_entry.id   e784025fa85acaf22b0ac9e09a18a834
#
_cell.length_a   1.000
_cell.length_b   1.000
_cell.length_c   1.000
_cell.angle_alpha   90.00
_cell.angle_beta   90.00
_cell.angle_gamma   90.00
#
_symmetry.space_group_name_H-M   'P 1'
#
loop_
_entity.id
_entity.type
_entity.pdbx_description
1 polymer ?
#
loop_
_entity_poly.entity_id
_entity_poly.type
_entity_poly.pdbx_seq_one_letter_code
_entity_poly.pdbx_strand_id
1 'polypeptide(L)'
;MRTEARERLAGKEERSMKIFRKLLLAVLLLAALRVPCFAQEAFHGAYLQGFPDGSIRPEKQVTRAELAEILHRMMSPDARQELTSESAFRDVGCGHWAYEAVSAMAGLRLMLGDGNGNFRPDDGVTSEELSIILERVRAQESGKEALAALSSGWAAQDVTFEAGNGWVMGLHGAVFSKEQALSRAELAEILNRILGRTPQSLSDLLVGMPLFSDNLDTEAPYFLAMQEAAIDHTARACGDGERWTGLG
;
A
#
# COMPACT_ATOMS: atom_id res chain seq x y z
N MET A 1 -8.40 48.61 55.42
CA MET A 1 -8.97 47.32 54.98
C MET A 1 -9.47 47.24 53.54
N ARG A 2 -10.20 48.21 53.00
CA ARG A 2 -10.68 48.13 51.59
C ARG A 2 -9.60 48.40 50.55
N THR A 3 -8.58 49.20 50.87
CA THR A 3 -7.47 49.54 49.94
C THR A 3 -6.50 48.40 49.75
N GLU A 4 -6.12 47.69 50.79
CA GLU A 4 -5.22 46.52 50.74
C GLU A 4 -5.82 45.30 49.99
N ALA A 5 -7.15 45.14 50.06
CA ALA A 5 -7.83 44.07 49.32
C ALA A 5 -7.84 44.37 47.78
N ARG A 6 -7.94 45.66 47.37
CA ARG A 6 -7.84 46.04 45.95
C ARG A 6 -6.43 45.90 45.39
N GLU A 7 -5.39 46.22 46.14
CA GLU A 7 -4.00 46.02 45.70
C GLU A 7 -3.63 44.53 45.56
N ARG A 8 -4.11 43.66 46.48
CA ARG A 8 -3.92 42.20 46.36
C ARG A 8 -4.65 41.62 45.15
N LEU A 9 -5.84 42.08 44.80
CA LEU A 9 -6.59 41.68 43.62
C LEU A 9 -5.89 42.13 42.31
N ALA A 10 -5.45 43.37 42.25
CA ALA A 10 -4.71 43.90 41.09
C ALA A 10 -3.39 43.16 40.87
N GLY A 11 -2.63 42.81 41.92
CA GLY A 11 -1.40 42.04 41.81
C GLY A 11 -1.64 40.57 41.39
N LYS A 12 -2.82 40.02 41.73
CA LYS A 12 -3.19 38.65 41.30
C LYS A 12 -3.60 38.62 39.83
N GLU A 13 -4.32 39.66 39.36
CA GLU A 13 -4.68 39.78 37.93
C GLU A 13 -3.46 40.04 37.05
N GLU A 14 -2.52 40.87 37.51
CA GLU A 14 -1.28 41.12 36.75
C GLU A 14 -0.39 39.89 36.64
N ARG A 15 -0.29 39.07 37.70
CA ARG A 15 0.39 37.77 37.66
C ARG A 15 -0.30 36.76 36.71
N SER A 16 -1.62 36.71 36.75
CA SER A 16 -2.42 35.84 35.88
C SER A 16 -2.22 36.21 34.40
N MET A 17 -2.24 37.53 34.08
CA MET A 17 -2.00 38.01 32.73
C MET A 17 -0.57 37.74 32.25
N LYS A 18 0.45 37.84 33.10
CA LYS A 18 1.84 37.51 32.77
C LYS A 18 2.01 36.01 32.50
N ILE A 19 1.33 35.14 33.24
CA ILE A 19 1.32 33.71 33.02
C ILE A 19 0.59 33.36 31.70
N PHE A 20 -0.56 34.00 31.44
CA PHE A 20 -1.32 33.80 30.22
C PHE A 20 -0.54 34.24 28.96
N ARG A 21 0.16 35.38 29.02
CA ARG A 21 1.05 35.85 27.93
C ARG A 21 2.21 34.90 27.69
N LYS A 22 2.81 34.32 28.74
CA LYS A 22 3.89 33.33 28.59
C LYS A 22 3.38 32.01 28.01
N LEU A 23 2.20 31.54 28.42
CA LEU A 23 1.53 30.38 27.85
C LEU A 23 1.16 30.59 26.38
N LEU A 24 0.59 31.74 26.04
CA LEU A 24 0.24 32.12 24.67
C LEU A 24 1.48 32.19 23.76
N LEU A 25 2.59 32.78 24.27
CA LEU A 25 3.87 32.80 23.57
C LEU A 25 4.47 31.41 23.39
N ALA A 26 4.37 30.54 24.40
CA ALA A 26 4.83 29.16 24.31
C ALA A 26 4.00 28.35 23.29
N VAL A 27 2.68 28.54 23.27
CA VAL A 27 1.80 27.90 22.27
C VAL A 27 2.08 28.42 20.85
N LEU A 28 2.32 29.73 20.69
CA LEU A 28 2.71 30.33 19.42
C LEU A 28 4.10 29.88 18.96
N LEU A 29 5.07 29.71 19.89
CA LEU A 29 6.37 29.13 19.57
C LEU A 29 6.30 27.65 19.19
N LEU A 30 5.47 26.85 19.87
CA LEU A 30 5.18 25.45 19.51
C LEU A 30 4.45 25.33 18.15
N ALA A 31 3.56 26.26 17.84
CA ALA A 31 2.90 26.34 16.54
C ALA A 31 3.84 26.79 15.40
N ALA A 32 4.89 27.55 15.74
CA ALA A 32 5.94 27.98 14.79
C ALA A 32 7.01 26.90 14.55
N LEU A 33 7.13 25.92 15.43
CA LEU A 33 7.90 24.70 15.22
C LEU A 33 7.09 23.72 14.35
N ARG A 34 6.59 24.17 13.21
CA ARG A 34 6.37 23.28 12.08
C ARG A 34 7.78 22.88 11.65
N VAL A 35 8.29 21.79 12.21
CA VAL A 35 9.38 21.07 11.60
C VAL A 35 8.90 20.81 10.18
N PRO A 36 9.54 21.34 9.14
CA PRO A 36 9.20 20.93 7.79
C PRO A 36 9.41 19.42 7.84
N CYS A 37 8.35 18.67 7.67
CA CYS A 37 8.44 17.25 7.38
C CYS A 37 9.21 17.20 6.06
N PHE A 38 10.53 17.02 6.14
CA PHE A 38 11.31 16.55 5.01
C PHE A 38 10.83 15.12 4.80
N ALA A 39 9.70 14.98 4.13
CA ALA A 39 9.24 13.70 3.67
C ALA A 39 10.38 13.13 2.84
N GLN A 40 11.00 12.08 3.33
CA GLN A 40 12.12 11.41 2.67
C GLN A 40 11.60 10.89 1.34
N GLU A 41 12.36 11.11 0.28
CA GLU A 41 12.08 10.50 -1.01
C GLU A 41 12.25 8.99 -0.89
N ALA A 42 11.26 8.25 -1.37
CA ALA A 42 11.29 6.81 -1.43
C ALA A 42 11.23 6.34 -2.89
N PHE A 43 11.99 5.31 -3.22
CA PHE A 43 11.86 4.64 -4.50
C PHE A 43 10.73 3.62 -4.43
N HIS A 44 9.80 3.71 -5.38
CA HIS A 44 8.69 2.80 -5.56
C HIS A 44 8.93 1.95 -6.82
N GLY A 45 9.29 0.70 -6.63
CA GLY A 45 9.41 -0.25 -7.73
C GLY A 45 8.04 -0.69 -8.22
N ALA A 46 7.90 -0.78 -9.54
CA ALA A 46 6.72 -1.33 -10.19
C ALA A 46 6.54 -2.81 -9.83
N TYR A 47 5.39 -3.15 -9.30
CA TYR A 47 5.06 -4.54 -8.99
C TYR A 47 4.09 -5.16 -10.02
N LEU A 48 3.39 -4.32 -10.79
CA LEU A 48 2.48 -4.74 -11.85
C LEU A 48 3.14 -4.54 -13.21
N GLN A 49 3.17 -5.57 -14.04
CA GLN A 49 3.73 -5.47 -15.40
C GLN A 49 2.67 -5.27 -16.46
N GLY A 50 2.99 -4.45 -17.48
CA GLY A 50 2.25 -4.40 -18.74
C GLY A 50 2.48 -5.64 -19.59
N PHE A 51 1.68 -5.76 -20.64
CA PHE A 51 1.77 -6.84 -21.62
C PHE A 51 2.64 -6.42 -22.82
N PRO A 52 3.14 -7.38 -23.62
CA PRO A 52 3.99 -7.09 -24.78
C PRO A 52 3.31 -6.22 -25.87
N ASP A 53 1.98 -6.15 -25.87
CA ASP A 53 1.19 -5.31 -26.77
C ASP A 53 1.06 -3.85 -26.29
N GLY A 54 1.73 -3.51 -25.17
CA GLY A 54 1.68 -2.17 -24.58
C GLY A 54 0.46 -1.92 -23.73
N SER A 55 -0.39 -2.91 -23.48
CA SER A 55 -1.57 -2.79 -22.60
C SER A 55 -1.21 -3.11 -21.14
N ILE A 56 -2.04 -2.64 -20.19
CA ILE A 56 -1.94 -2.98 -18.77
C ILE A 56 -3.14 -3.80 -18.30
N ARG A 57 -4.21 -3.81 -19.05
CA ARG A 57 -5.47 -4.57 -18.86
C ARG A 57 -6.08 -4.38 -17.48
N PRO A 58 -6.56 -3.19 -17.12
CA PRO A 58 -7.10 -2.88 -15.79
C PRO A 58 -8.24 -3.81 -15.37
N GLU A 59 -9.14 -4.14 -16.30
CA GLU A 59 -10.33 -4.94 -16.03
C GLU A 59 -10.10 -6.46 -16.08
N LYS A 60 -8.90 -6.90 -16.52
CA LYS A 60 -8.57 -8.33 -16.56
C LYS A 60 -8.49 -8.87 -15.13
N GLN A 61 -9.13 -10.01 -14.89
CA GLN A 61 -9.00 -10.73 -13.62
C GLN A 61 -7.55 -11.17 -13.37
N VAL A 62 -7.12 -11.03 -12.14
CA VAL A 62 -5.79 -11.48 -11.67
C VAL A 62 -5.85 -12.96 -11.41
N THR A 63 -4.93 -13.71 -12.03
CA THR A 63 -4.77 -15.13 -11.74
C THR A 63 -3.89 -15.37 -10.53
N ARG A 64 -3.95 -16.57 -9.94
CA ARG A 64 -3.13 -16.97 -8.81
C ARG A 64 -1.63 -16.92 -9.14
N ALA A 65 -1.25 -17.29 -10.37
CA ALA A 65 0.13 -17.17 -10.84
C ALA A 65 0.57 -15.69 -10.97
N GLU A 66 -0.29 -14.82 -11.49
CA GLU A 66 -0.02 -13.38 -11.55
C GLU A 66 0.12 -12.76 -10.16
N LEU A 67 -0.73 -13.13 -9.20
CA LEU A 67 -0.58 -12.65 -7.82
C LEU A 67 0.73 -13.13 -7.18
N ALA A 68 1.11 -14.39 -7.40
CA ALA A 68 2.39 -14.91 -6.92
C ALA A 68 3.57 -14.09 -7.46
N GLU A 69 3.56 -13.75 -8.75
CA GLU A 69 4.58 -12.92 -9.39
C GLU A 69 4.59 -11.49 -8.84
N ILE A 70 3.42 -10.88 -8.62
CA ILE A 70 3.29 -9.55 -8.02
C ILE A 70 3.91 -9.53 -6.62
N LEU A 71 3.54 -10.46 -5.76
CA LEU A 71 4.09 -10.56 -4.41
C LEU A 71 5.59 -10.86 -4.42
N HIS A 72 6.06 -11.71 -5.32
CA HIS A 72 7.48 -12.02 -5.48
C HIS A 72 8.29 -10.77 -5.89
N ARG A 73 7.75 -9.93 -6.77
CA ARG A 73 8.38 -8.65 -7.17
C ARG A 73 8.47 -7.65 -6.04
N MET A 74 7.50 -7.67 -5.13
CA MET A 74 7.48 -6.79 -3.96
C MET A 74 8.48 -7.21 -2.87
N MET A 75 9.09 -8.39 -2.99
CA MET A 75 10.14 -8.85 -2.08
C MET A 75 11.44 -8.08 -2.33
N SER A 76 12.23 -7.92 -1.27
CA SER A 76 13.59 -7.39 -1.43
C SER A 76 14.44 -8.33 -2.32
N PRO A 77 15.43 -7.79 -3.07
CA PRO A 77 16.32 -8.62 -3.89
C PRO A 77 17.02 -9.73 -3.10
N ASP A 78 17.47 -9.42 -1.89
CA ASP A 78 18.15 -10.38 -1.01
C ASP A 78 17.21 -11.53 -0.60
N ALA A 79 15.99 -11.19 -0.19
CA ALA A 79 14.98 -12.19 0.16
C ALA A 79 14.61 -13.10 -1.01
N ARG A 80 14.58 -12.58 -2.24
CA ARG A 80 14.34 -13.39 -3.44
C ARG A 80 15.47 -14.38 -3.71
N GLN A 81 16.72 -13.99 -3.46
CA GLN A 81 17.89 -14.88 -3.66
C GLN A 81 17.97 -15.99 -2.61
N GLU A 82 17.51 -15.76 -1.40
CA GLU A 82 17.53 -16.76 -0.31
C GLU A 82 16.45 -17.84 -0.48
N LEU A 83 15.39 -17.55 -1.23
CA LEU A 83 14.27 -18.47 -1.43
C LEU A 83 14.49 -19.40 -2.63
N THR A 84 15.33 -20.39 -2.44
CA THR A 84 15.51 -21.50 -3.38
C THR A 84 14.62 -22.69 -3.00
N SER A 85 13.30 -22.55 -3.17
CA SER A 85 12.41 -23.68 -2.97
C SER A 85 11.95 -24.25 -4.30
N GLU A 86 11.90 -25.58 -4.39
CA GLU A 86 11.30 -26.25 -5.53
C GLU A 86 9.79 -26.26 -5.37
N SER A 87 9.06 -25.97 -6.44
CA SER A 87 7.61 -26.13 -6.44
C SER A 87 7.25 -27.59 -6.35
N ALA A 88 6.42 -27.93 -5.37
CA ALA A 88 5.86 -29.27 -5.21
C ALA A 88 4.55 -29.47 -6.00
N PHE A 89 4.12 -28.50 -6.80
CA PHE A 89 2.85 -28.54 -7.51
C PHE A 89 3.01 -29.20 -8.87
N ARG A 90 2.06 -30.09 -9.21
CA ARG A 90 2.07 -30.85 -10.46
C ARG A 90 1.77 -30.02 -11.69
N ASP A 91 0.98 -28.95 -11.50
CA ASP A 91 0.51 -28.03 -12.54
C ASP A 91 1.41 -26.80 -12.72
N VAL A 92 2.49 -26.69 -11.92
CA VAL A 92 3.49 -25.63 -12.05
C VAL A 92 4.88 -26.26 -12.08
N GLY A 93 5.28 -26.77 -13.24
CA GLY A 93 6.61 -27.35 -13.47
C GLY A 93 7.68 -26.27 -13.71
N CYS A 94 8.95 -26.67 -13.73
CA CYS A 94 10.11 -25.77 -13.88
C CYS A 94 10.13 -24.95 -15.20
N GLY A 95 9.33 -25.33 -16.20
CA GLY A 95 9.14 -24.55 -17.43
C GLY A 95 7.99 -23.53 -17.37
N HIS A 96 7.26 -23.48 -16.28
CA HIS A 96 6.17 -22.54 -16.13
C HIS A 96 6.73 -21.13 -15.82
N TRP A 97 6.19 -20.08 -16.48
CA TRP A 97 6.69 -18.72 -16.35
C TRP A 97 6.68 -18.17 -14.90
N ALA A 98 5.73 -18.61 -14.06
CA ALA A 98 5.62 -18.23 -12.67
C ALA A 98 6.25 -19.24 -11.70
N TYR A 99 7.06 -20.20 -12.18
CA TYR A 99 7.62 -21.27 -11.34
C TYR A 99 8.34 -20.74 -10.11
N GLU A 100 9.24 -19.76 -10.29
CA GLU A 100 10.03 -19.19 -9.20
C GLU A 100 9.14 -18.47 -8.19
N ALA A 101 8.22 -17.64 -8.67
CA ALA A 101 7.30 -16.90 -7.82
C ALA A 101 6.37 -17.83 -7.02
N VAL A 102 5.79 -18.83 -7.68
CA VAL A 102 4.93 -19.83 -7.01
C VAL A 102 5.71 -20.62 -5.99
N SER A 103 6.94 -21.05 -6.32
CA SER A 103 7.82 -21.76 -5.39
C SER A 103 8.15 -20.91 -4.16
N ALA A 104 8.47 -19.65 -4.36
CA ALA A 104 8.74 -18.71 -3.26
C ALA A 104 7.51 -18.51 -2.37
N MET A 105 6.35 -18.23 -2.96
CA MET A 105 5.10 -18.01 -2.20
C MET A 105 4.67 -19.27 -1.45
N ALA A 106 4.88 -20.45 -2.02
CA ALA A 106 4.61 -21.71 -1.35
C ALA A 106 5.60 -21.98 -0.21
N GLY A 107 6.89 -21.77 -0.43
CA GLY A 107 7.95 -21.89 0.57
C GLY A 107 7.72 -20.99 1.78
N LEU A 108 7.29 -19.76 1.56
CA LEU A 108 6.84 -18.85 2.60
C LEU A 108 5.47 -19.18 3.20
N ARG A 109 4.78 -20.20 2.68
CA ARG A 109 3.43 -20.58 3.08
C ARG A 109 2.38 -19.47 2.95
N LEU A 110 2.63 -18.50 2.06
CA LEU A 110 1.71 -17.41 1.77
C LEU A 110 0.60 -17.87 0.84
N MET A 111 0.95 -18.57 -0.23
CA MET A 111 -0.01 -19.16 -1.16
C MET A 111 0.12 -20.68 -1.12
N LEU A 112 -1.00 -21.35 -0.87
CA LEU A 112 -1.07 -22.79 -0.76
C LEU A 112 -1.82 -23.39 -1.95
N GLY A 113 -1.58 -24.66 -2.25
CA GLY A 113 -2.32 -25.42 -3.24
C GLY A 113 -3.70 -25.89 -2.74
N ASP A 114 -4.36 -26.67 -3.58
CA ASP A 114 -5.70 -27.22 -3.36
C ASP A 114 -5.75 -28.45 -2.42
N GLY A 115 -4.62 -28.83 -1.84
CA GLY A 115 -4.48 -30.05 -1.02
C GLY A 115 -4.31 -31.34 -1.81
N ASN A 116 -4.52 -31.32 -3.14
CA ASN A 116 -4.35 -32.47 -4.03
C ASN A 116 -3.05 -32.40 -4.84
N GLY A 117 -2.18 -31.43 -4.52
CA GLY A 117 -0.89 -31.24 -5.17
C GLY A 117 -0.94 -30.32 -6.40
N ASN A 118 -1.98 -29.51 -6.57
CA ASN A 118 -2.06 -28.49 -7.61
C ASN A 118 -2.09 -27.09 -6.97
N PHE A 119 -1.49 -26.13 -7.67
CA PHE A 119 -1.52 -24.71 -7.32
C PHE A 119 -2.73 -23.97 -7.91
N ARG A 120 -3.20 -24.46 -9.07
CA ARG A 120 -4.25 -23.84 -9.91
C ARG A 120 -3.85 -22.45 -10.39
N PRO A 121 -2.76 -22.33 -11.20
CA PRO A 121 -2.14 -21.06 -11.57
C PRO A 121 -3.06 -20.12 -12.33
N ASP A 122 -3.99 -20.64 -13.12
CA ASP A 122 -4.88 -19.88 -14.00
C ASP A 122 -6.21 -19.47 -13.32
N ASP A 123 -6.49 -19.96 -12.12
CA ASP A 123 -7.69 -19.57 -11.39
C ASP A 123 -7.63 -18.12 -10.95
N GLY A 124 -8.75 -17.41 -11.03
CA GLY A 124 -8.87 -16.03 -10.54
C GLY A 124 -8.72 -15.95 -9.02
N VAL A 125 -8.07 -14.89 -8.55
CA VAL A 125 -7.93 -14.61 -7.12
C VAL A 125 -9.13 -13.82 -6.62
N THR A 126 -9.81 -14.33 -5.60
CA THR A 126 -10.90 -13.60 -4.95
C THR A 126 -10.39 -12.63 -3.87
N SER A 127 -11.23 -11.68 -3.48
CA SER A 127 -10.91 -10.77 -2.37
C SER A 127 -10.72 -11.52 -1.04
N GLU A 128 -11.43 -12.61 -0.82
CA GLU A 128 -11.26 -13.48 0.35
C GLU A 128 -9.90 -14.18 0.35
N GLU A 129 -9.49 -14.73 -0.79
CA GLU A 129 -8.17 -15.36 -0.93
C GLU A 129 -7.03 -14.35 -0.72
N LEU A 130 -7.15 -13.15 -1.30
CA LEU A 130 -6.17 -12.08 -1.08
C LEU A 130 -6.06 -11.73 0.39
N SER A 131 -7.17 -11.61 1.11
CA SER A 131 -7.17 -11.32 2.53
C SER A 131 -6.42 -12.35 3.35
N ILE A 132 -6.69 -13.62 3.09
CA ILE A 132 -6.00 -14.72 3.77
C ILE A 132 -4.49 -14.67 3.52
N ILE A 133 -4.10 -14.34 2.28
CA ILE A 133 -2.68 -14.19 1.92
C ILE A 133 -2.06 -13.01 2.69
N LEU A 134 -2.71 -11.87 2.70
CA LEU A 134 -2.23 -10.67 3.40
C LEU A 134 -2.17 -10.87 4.93
N GLU A 135 -3.14 -11.56 5.53
CA GLU A 135 -3.08 -11.94 6.94
C GLU A 135 -1.90 -12.88 7.23
N ARG A 136 -1.57 -13.80 6.31
CA ARG A 136 -0.38 -14.64 6.43
C ARG A 136 0.90 -13.82 6.33
N VAL A 137 0.98 -12.84 5.41
CA VAL A 137 2.10 -11.88 5.32
C VAL A 137 2.29 -11.18 6.66
N ARG A 138 1.20 -10.72 7.26
CA ARG A 138 1.24 -10.02 8.56
C ARG A 138 1.66 -10.91 9.71
N ALA A 139 1.23 -12.17 9.71
CA ALA A 139 1.46 -13.11 10.82
C ALA A 139 2.86 -13.73 10.83
N GLN A 140 3.57 -13.75 9.70
CA GLN A 140 4.86 -14.44 9.60
C GLN A 140 6.04 -13.53 9.99
N GLU A 141 6.86 -13.98 10.94
CA GLU A 141 8.09 -13.27 11.31
C GLU A 141 9.15 -13.33 10.19
N SER A 142 9.30 -14.47 9.53
CA SER A 142 10.20 -14.64 8.37
C SER A 142 9.68 -13.96 7.09
N GLY A 143 8.37 -13.83 6.93
CA GLY A 143 7.75 -13.09 5.83
C GLY A 143 7.79 -11.58 6.02
N LYS A 144 7.91 -11.09 7.25
CA LYS A 144 7.99 -9.65 7.54
C LYS A 144 9.20 -8.98 6.91
N GLU A 145 10.36 -9.63 6.88
CA GLU A 145 11.54 -9.07 6.22
C GLU A 145 11.38 -9.05 4.69
N ALA A 146 10.86 -10.11 4.12
CA ALA A 146 10.70 -10.24 2.67
C ALA A 146 9.65 -9.26 2.11
N LEU A 147 8.53 -9.09 2.81
CA LEU A 147 7.39 -8.26 2.43
C LEU A 147 7.11 -7.16 3.47
N ALA A 148 8.16 -6.60 4.07
CA ALA A 148 8.06 -5.64 5.17
C ALA A 148 7.18 -4.43 4.85
N ALA A 149 7.24 -3.90 3.63
CA ALA A 149 6.43 -2.76 3.20
C ALA A 149 4.93 -3.09 3.23
N LEU A 150 4.52 -4.26 2.72
CA LEU A 150 3.14 -4.73 2.80
C LEU A 150 2.70 -4.97 4.24
N SER A 151 3.53 -5.64 5.04
CA SER A 151 3.21 -5.96 6.43
C SER A 151 3.05 -4.71 7.30
N SER A 152 3.94 -3.73 7.17
CA SER A 152 3.86 -2.47 7.91
C SER A 152 2.73 -1.57 7.42
N GLY A 153 2.53 -1.50 6.10
CA GLY A 153 1.45 -0.74 5.49
C GLY A 153 0.08 -1.27 5.89
N TRP A 154 -0.11 -2.59 5.88
CA TRP A 154 -1.34 -3.23 6.34
C TRP A 154 -1.72 -2.86 7.79
N ALA A 155 -0.72 -2.79 8.68
CA ALA A 155 -0.95 -2.42 10.06
C ALA A 155 -1.30 -0.93 10.27
N ALA A 156 -0.91 -0.06 9.31
CA ALA A 156 -1.11 1.38 9.38
C ALA A 156 -2.41 1.86 8.71
N GLN A 157 -3.03 1.02 7.85
CA GLN A 157 -4.21 1.39 7.08
C GLN A 157 -5.46 0.69 7.62
N ASP A 158 -6.59 1.41 7.63
CA ASP A 158 -7.91 0.89 7.99
C ASP A 158 -8.53 0.04 6.86
N VAL A 159 -7.78 -0.94 6.36
CA VAL A 159 -8.35 -1.97 5.50
C VAL A 159 -8.99 -2.99 6.43
N THR A 160 -10.28 -2.87 6.65
CA THR A 160 -11.02 -3.77 7.53
C THR A 160 -11.70 -4.85 6.71
N PHE A 161 -11.56 -6.10 7.18
CA PHE A 161 -12.45 -7.17 6.80
C PHE A 161 -13.63 -7.16 7.76
N GLU A 162 -14.83 -6.97 7.27
CA GLU A 162 -15.99 -7.32 8.07
C GLU A 162 -16.09 -8.85 8.14
N ALA A 163 -15.50 -9.39 9.19
CA ALA A 163 -15.62 -10.80 9.53
C ALA A 163 -17.11 -11.15 9.67
N GLY A 164 -17.62 -11.92 8.74
CA GLY A 164 -19.02 -12.36 8.73
C GLY A 164 -19.79 -12.07 7.44
N ASN A 165 -19.52 -10.97 6.74
CA ASN A 165 -20.21 -10.62 5.49
C ASN A 165 -19.37 -10.89 4.23
N GLY A 166 -18.10 -11.23 4.38
CA GLY A 166 -17.22 -11.58 3.26
C GLY A 166 -16.94 -10.42 2.30
N TRP A 167 -16.86 -9.20 2.81
CA TRP A 167 -16.59 -8.01 2.03
C TRP A 167 -15.24 -7.40 2.45
N VAL A 168 -14.42 -7.04 1.47
CA VAL A 168 -13.27 -6.18 1.68
C VAL A 168 -13.76 -4.75 1.47
N MET A 169 -13.65 -3.92 2.50
CA MET A 169 -13.93 -2.50 2.36
C MET A 169 -12.72 -1.82 1.71
N GLY A 170 -12.86 -1.49 0.45
CA GLY A 170 -11.87 -0.73 -0.31
C GLY A 170 -11.92 0.77 -0.01
N LEU A 171 -11.04 1.50 -0.66
CA LEU A 171 -10.68 2.90 -0.45
C LEU A 171 -11.80 3.92 -0.54
N HIS A 172 -12.77 3.74 -1.34
CA HIS A 172 -13.85 4.69 -1.54
C HIS A 172 -15.21 4.09 -1.16
N GLY A 173 -15.21 3.17 -0.17
CA GLY A 173 -16.42 2.44 0.18
C GLY A 173 -16.82 1.42 -0.89
N ALA A 174 -15.94 1.12 -1.84
CA ALA A 174 -16.15 0.03 -2.76
C ALA A 174 -16.19 -1.28 -2.00
N VAL A 175 -17.23 -2.05 -2.23
CA VAL A 175 -17.49 -3.31 -1.54
C VAL A 175 -17.21 -4.42 -2.54
N PHE A 176 -16.17 -5.22 -2.29
CA PHE A 176 -15.84 -6.36 -3.13
C PHE A 176 -16.54 -7.60 -2.62
N SER A 177 -17.26 -8.30 -3.49
CA SER A 177 -17.82 -9.61 -3.14
C SER A 177 -16.69 -10.61 -2.87
N LYS A 178 -16.76 -11.33 -1.77
CA LYS A 178 -15.74 -12.30 -1.39
C LYS A 178 -15.48 -13.39 -2.45
N GLU A 179 -16.49 -13.68 -3.24
CA GLU A 179 -16.47 -14.75 -4.26
C GLU A 179 -16.07 -14.23 -5.65
N GLN A 180 -16.05 -12.90 -5.83
CA GLN A 180 -15.68 -12.30 -7.10
C GLN A 180 -14.15 -12.27 -7.24
N ALA A 181 -13.68 -12.72 -8.40
CA ALA A 181 -12.26 -12.58 -8.75
C ALA A 181 -11.92 -11.11 -8.96
N LEU A 182 -10.82 -10.66 -8.34
CA LEU A 182 -10.33 -9.29 -8.43
C LEU A 182 -9.80 -8.99 -9.84
N SER A 183 -10.11 -7.81 -10.33
CA SER A 183 -9.43 -7.23 -11.49
C SER A 183 -8.04 -6.71 -11.12
N ARG A 184 -7.21 -6.47 -12.11
CA ARG A 184 -5.87 -5.87 -11.93
C ARG A 184 -5.96 -4.47 -11.31
N ALA A 185 -6.97 -3.69 -11.70
CA ALA A 185 -7.23 -2.38 -11.13
C ALA A 185 -7.61 -2.46 -9.64
N GLU A 186 -8.56 -3.31 -9.29
CA GLU A 186 -8.96 -3.52 -7.89
C GLU A 186 -7.78 -3.99 -7.02
N LEU A 187 -6.97 -4.92 -7.52
CA LEU A 187 -5.77 -5.35 -6.82
C LEU A 187 -4.77 -4.20 -6.62
N ALA A 188 -4.53 -3.39 -7.67
CA ALA A 188 -3.63 -2.24 -7.59
C ALA A 188 -4.11 -1.22 -6.55
N GLU A 189 -5.40 -0.89 -6.53
CA GLU A 189 -5.98 0.00 -5.53
C GLU A 189 -5.77 -0.52 -4.10
N ILE A 190 -6.03 -1.81 -3.86
CA ILE A 190 -5.85 -2.44 -2.54
C ILE A 190 -4.38 -2.38 -2.12
N LEU A 191 -3.46 -2.81 -2.98
CA LEU A 191 -2.03 -2.89 -2.65
C LEU A 191 -1.41 -1.49 -2.48
N ASN A 192 -1.72 -0.53 -3.37
CA ASN A 192 -1.23 0.84 -3.26
C ASN A 192 -1.66 1.47 -1.94
N ARG A 193 -2.90 1.25 -1.54
CA ARG A 193 -3.39 1.74 -0.25
C ARG A 193 -2.61 1.14 0.92
N ILE A 194 -2.43 -0.18 0.94
CA ILE A 194 -1.67 -0.85 1.99
C ILE A 194 -0.23 -0.31 2.05
N LEU A 195 0.35 -0.02 0.89
CA LEU A 195 1.71 0.53 0.77
C LEU A 195 1.80 2.04 1.07
N GLY A 196 0.66 2.72 1.20
CA GLY A 196 0.63 4.18 1.33
C GLY A 196 1.03 4.92 0.05
N ARG A 197 0.94 4.26 -1.11
CA ARG A 197 1.29 4.78 -2.44
C ARG A 197 0.02 5.24 -3.15
N THR A 198 -0.44 6.43 -2.84
CA THR A 198 -1.76 6.92 -3.27
C THR A 198 -1.68 8.34 -3.81
N PRO A 199 -1.23 8.54 -5.06
CA PRO A 199 -1.38 9.83 -5.72
C PRO A 199 -2.86 10.20 -5.78
N GLN A 200 -3.21 11.44 -5.43
CA GLN A 200 -4.60 11.89 -5.31
C GLN A 200 -5.12 12.55 -6.58
N SER A 201 -4.22 12.97 -7.45
CA SER A 201 -4.55 13.70 -8.68
C SER A 201 -3.48 13.51 -9.74
N LEU A 202 -3.80 13.88 -11.00
CA LEU A 202 -2.83 13.90 -12.09
C LEU A 202 -1.62 14.81 -11.82
N SER A 203 -1.79 15.87 -11.01
CA SER A 203 -0.69 16.77 -10.66
C SER A 203 0.32 16.13 -9.70
N ASP A 204 0.02 14.99 -9.13
CA ASP A 204 0.91 14.21 -8.28
C ASP A 204 1.78 13.24 -9.07
N LEU A 205 1.44 12.99 -10.33
CA LEU A 205 2.23 12.20 -11.28
C LEU A 205 3.18 13.08 -12.08
N LEU A 206 4.15 12.49 -12.76
CA LEU A 206 5.10 13.20 -13.60
C LEU A 206 4.65 13.30 -15.05
N VAL A 207 4.79 14.48 -15.61
CA VAL A 207 4.60 14.70 -17.04
C VAL A 207 5.64 13.91 -17.83
N GLY A 208 5.18 13.18 -18.87
CA GLY A 208 6.06 12.36 -19.69
C GLY A 208 6.29 10.93 -19.15
N MET A 209 5.57 10.54 -18.11
CA MET A 209 5.56 9.14 -17.69
C MET A 209 5.05 8.23 -18.82
N PRO A 210 5.49 6.96 -18.88
CA PRO A 210 4.95 5.99 -19.82
C PRO A 210 3.44 5.80 -19.63
N LEU A 211 2.72 5.66 -20.73
CA LEU A 211 1.29 5.35 -20.73
C LEU A 211 1.06 3.99 -21.38
N PHE A 212 0.06 3.27 -20.90
CA PHE A 212 -0.37 2.00 -21.48
C PHE A 212 -1.51 2.24 -22.47
N SER A 213 -1.53 1.47 -23.57
CA SER A 213 -2.46 1.68 -24.68
C SER A 213 -3.95 1.63 -24.31
N ASP A 214 -4.27 0.95 -23.22
CA ASP A 214 -5.61 0.77 -22.67
C ASP A 214 -5.85 1.48 -21.33
N ASN A 215 -4.92 2.36 -20.91
CA ASN A 215 -5.03 3.18 -19.71
C ASN A 215 -4.71 4.65 -20.05
N LEU A 216 -5.44 5.20 -21.03
CA LEU A 216 -5.28 6.57 -21.52
C LEU A 216 -6.32 7.54 -20.97
N ASP A 217 -7.44 7.02 -20.49
CA ASP A 217 -8.50 7.83 -19.88
C ASP A 217 -8.09 8.23 -18.46
N THR A 218 -7.63 9.47 -18.33
CA THR A 218 -7.17 10.04 -17.05
C THR A 218 -8.29 10.25 -16.03
N GLU A 219 -9.56 10.21 -16.46
CA GLU A 219 -10.74 10.29 -15.60
C GLU A 219 -11.21 8.91 -15.13
N ALA A 220 -10.64 7.84 -15.67
CA ALA A 220 -10.94 6.49 -15.20
C ALA A 220 -10.55 6.35 -13.72
N PRO A 221 -11.44 5.79 -12.86
CA PRO A 221 -11.21 5.74 -11.41
C PRO A 221 -9.93 5.00 -11.03
N TYR A 222 -9.49 4.06 -11.84
CA TYR A 222 -8.29 3.26 -11.63
C TYR A 222 -7.01 3.84 -12.25
N PHE A 223 -7.10 4.95 -13.01
CA PHE A 223 -5.96 5.47 -13.77
C PHE A 223 -4.72 5.69 -12.88
N LEU A 224 -4.88 6.44 -11.79
CA LEU A 224 -3.79 6.74 -10.86
C LEU A 224 -3.21 5.48 -10.22
N ALA A 225 -4.07 4.57 -9.78
CA ALA A 225 -3.64 3.33 -9.15
C ALA A 225 -2.85 2.41 -10.10
N MET A 226 -3.26 2.35 -11.37
CA MET A 226 -2.57 1.57 -12.39
C MET A 226 -1.20 2.15 -12.76
N GLN A 227 -1.08 3.48 -12.85
CA GLN A 227 0.20 4.14 -13.10
C GLN A 227 1.16 3.92 -11.93
N GLU A 228 0.68 4.10 -10.68
CA GLU A 228 1.45 3.86 -9.47
C GLU A 228 1.98 2.42 -9.37
N ALA A 229 1.15 1.46 -9.71
CA ALA A 229 1.49 0.04 -9.62
C ALA A 229 2.50 -0.42 -10.70
N ALA A 230 2.56 0.28 -11.84
CA ALA A 230 3.20 -0.22 -13.05
C ALA A 230 4.44 0.56 -13.50
N ILE A 231 4.78 1.66 -12.85
CA ILE A 231 5.90 2.53 -13.24
C ILE A 231 6.87 2.68 -12.08
N ASP A 232 8.16 2.43 -12.36
CA ASP A 232 9.23 2.73 -11.42
C ASP A 232 9.38 4.24 -11.24
N HIS A 233 9.36 4.72 -10.01
CA HIS A 233 9.46 6.15 -9.74
C HIS A 233 9.99 6.42 -8.31
N THR A 234 10.40 7.65 -8.08
CA THR A 234 10.60 8.17 -6.74
C THR A 234 9.43 9.04 -6.35
N ALA A 235 9.02 8.95 -5.09
CA ALA A 235 7.90 9.71 -4.55
C ALA A 235 8.22 10.31 -3.18
N ARG A 236 7.44 11.31 -2.80
CA ARG A 236 7.48 11.95 -1.50
C ARG A 236 6.08 12.05 -0.93
N ALA A 237 5.91 11.71 0.34
CA ALA A 237 4.64 11.85 1.03
C ALA A 237 4.16 13.31 0.99
N CYS A 238 2.88 13.52 0.68
CA CYS A 238 2.26 14.82 0.53
C CYS A 238 0.81 14.79 1.06
N GLY A 239 0.58 15.31 2.27
CA GLY A 239 -0.74 15.23 2.92
C GLY A 239 -1.14 13.78 3.19
N ASP A 240 -2.33 13.40 2.73
CA ASP A 240 -2.87 12.03 2.87
C ASP A 240 -2.46 11.10 1.72
N GLY A 241 -1.59 11.57 0.81
CA GLY A 241 -1.12 10.82 -0.35
C GLY A 241 0.36 11.03 -0.61
N GLU A 242 0.74 10.93 -1.87
CA GLU A 242 2.12 11.12 -2.31
C GLU A 242 2.20 11.89 -3.62
N ARG A 243 3.38 12.38 -3.92
CA ARG A 243 3.73 13.02 -5.19
C ARG A 243 4.99 12.44 -5.76
N TRP A 244 4.96 12.11 -7.03
CA TRP A 244 6.13 11.63 -7.77
C TRP A 244 7.16 12.75 -7.96
N THR A 245 8.43 12.41 -7.81
CA THR A 245 9.55 13.34 -7.87
C THR A 245 10.55 13.01 -8.97
N GLY A 246 10.58 11.74 -9.44
CA GLY A 246 11.43 11.28 -10.51
C GLY A 246 10.92 9.98 -11.12
N LEU A 247 11.21 9.73 -12.42
CA LEU A 247 11.02 8.42 -13.03
C LEU A 247 12.26 7.57 -12.81
N GLY A 248 12.07 6.27 -12.57
CA GLY A 248 13.13 5.29 -12.35
C GLY A 248 13.76 4.77 -13.64
#